data_02d0ff7044730dfb80ec0f856d17aa27
#
_entry.id   02d0ff7044730dfb80ec0f856d17aa27
#
_cell.length_a   1.000
_cell.length_b   1.000
_cell.length_c   1.000
_cell.angle_alpha   90.00
_cell.angle_beta   90.00
_cell.angle_gamma   90.00
#
_symmetry.space_group_name_H-M   'P 1'
#
loop_
_entity.id
_entity.type
_entity.pdbx_description
1 polymer ?
#
loop_
_entity_poly.entity_id
_entity_poly.type
_entity_poly.pdbx_seq_one_letter_code
_entity_poly.pdbx_strand_id
1 'polypeptide(L)' 'MAADTARLRRLQRLEKVRAIARQTAAREAAEAEGTLAQLTA' A
#
# COMPACT_ATOMS: atom_id res chain seq x y z
N MET A 1 -23.69 -5.27 -18.35
CA MET A 1 -23.74 -6.70 -18.04
C MET A 1 -23.14 -6.93 -16.67
N ALA A 2 -23.81 -7.73 -15.85
CA ALA A 2 -23.42 -7.91 -14.45
C ALA A 2 -22.01 -8.49 -14.27
N ALA A 3 -21.59 -9.39 -15.17
CA ALA A 3 -20.28 -10.01 -15.09
C ALA A 3 -19.14 -9.02 -15.29
N ASP A 4 -19.30 -8.06 -16.20
CA ASP A 4 -18.29 -7.04 -16.47
C ASP A 4 -18.21 -6.06 -15.32
N THR A 5 -19.34 -5.72 -14.71
CA THR A 5 -19.39 -4.83 -13.55
C THR A 5 -18.70 -5.48 -12.35
N ALA A 6 -18.95 -6.76 -12.12
CA ALA A 6 -18.32 -7.49 -11.02
C ALA A 6 -16.81 -7.58 -11.20
N ARG A 7 -16.35 -7.83 -12.45
CA ARG A 7 -14.92 -7.87 -12.77
C ARG A 7 -14.27 -6.51 -12.52
N LEU A 8 -14.90 -5.43 -12.97
CA LEU A 8 -14.38 -4.08 -12.77
C LEU A 8 -14.25 -3.75 -11.30
N ARG A 9 -15.27 -4.05 -10.50
CA ARG A 9 -15.24 -3.82 -9.04
C ARG A 9 -14.13 -4.60 -8.38
N ARG A 10 -13.89 -5.84 -8.84
CA ARG A 10 -12.82 -6.68 -8.30
C ARG A 10 -11.46 -6.09 -8.62
N LEU A 11 -11.24 -5.60 -9.84
CA LEU A 11 -10.01 -4.95 -10.23
C LEU A 11 -9.76 -3.67 -9.46
N GLN A 12 -10.80 -2.86 -9.28
CA GLN A 12 -10.71 -1.63 -8.49
C GLN A 12 -10.34 -1.91 -7.04
N ARG A 13 -10.90 -2.97 -6.47
CA ARG A 13 -10.60 -3.40 -5.12
C ARG A 13 -9.15 -3.85 -4.97
N LEU A 14 -8.65 -4.61 -5.95
CA LEU A 14 -7.26 -5.05 -5.98
C LEU A 14 -6.29 -3.88 -6.10
N GLU A 15 -6.59 -2.90 -6.95
CA GLU A 15 -5.76 -1.70 -7.08
C GLU A 15 -5.70 -0.92 -5.77
N LYS A 16 -6.83 -0.78 -5.10
CA LYS A 16 -6.90 -0.08 -3.82
C LYS A 16 -6.06 -0.79 -2.75
N VAL A 17 -6.15 -2.11 -2.69
CA VAL A 17 -5.36 -2.91 -1.74
C VAL A 17 -3.87 -2.74 -2.03
N ARG A 18 -3.46 -2.78 -3.29
CA ARG A 18 -2.06 -2.60 -3.67
C ARG A 18 -1.55 -1.21 -3.31
N ALA A 19 -2.37 -0.18 -3.50
CA ALA A 19 -2.01 1.19 -3.15
C ALA A 19 -1.80 1.32 -1.64
N ILE A 20 -2.69 0.74 -0.84
CA ILE A 20 -2.58 0.75 0.62
C ILE A 20 -1.33 -0.01 1.05
N ALA A 21 -1.05 -1.16 0.45
CA ALA A 21 0.13 -1.96 0.77
C ALA A 21 1.42 -1.19 0.48
N ARG A 22 1.48 -0.47 -0.64
CA ARG A 22 2.64 0.36 -0.98
C ARG A 22 2.84 1.50 0.00
N GLN A 23 1.75 2.17 0.40
CA GLN A 23 1.84 3.26 1.37
C GLN A 23 2.31 2.75 2.73
N THR A 24 1.81 1.60 3.16
CA THR A 24 2.22 0.99 4.41
C THR A 24 3.69 0.62 4.38
N ALA A 25 4.16 0.00 3.30
CA ALA A 25 5.56 -0.37 3.14
C ALA A 25 6.48 0.86 3.14
N ALA A 26 6.07 1.92 2.43
CA ALA A 26 6.84 3.16 2.39
C ALA A 26 6.92 3.82 3.78
N ARG A 27 5.82 3.80 4.53
CA ARG A 27 5.79 4.33 5.89
C ARG A 27 6.70 3.55 6.83
N GLU A 28 6.65 2.22 6.74
CA GLU A 28 7.50 1.35 7.55
C GLU A 28 8.98 1.58 7.25
N ALA A 29 9.33 1.74 5.97
CA ALA A 29 10.70 2.02 5.57
C ALA A 29 11.16 3.37 6.12
N ALA A 30 10.31 4.39 6.06
CA ALA A 30 10.64 5.72 6.59
C ALA A 30 10.82 5.68 8.11
N GLU A 31 9.99 4.94 8.81
CA GLU A 31 10.11 4.78 10.26
C GLU A 31 11.40 4.06 10.63
N ALA A 32 11.77 3.03 9.89
CA ALA A 32 13.02 2.30 10.11
C ALA A 32 14.25 3.20 9.90
N GLU A 33 14.22 4.02 8.85
CA GLU A 33 15.29 5.00 8.61
C GLU A 33 15.38 6.04 9.71
N GLY A 34 14.21 6.53 10.17
CA GLY A 34 14.16 7.49 11.27
C GLY A 34 14.73 6.92 12.56
N THR A 35 14.39 5.67 12.88
CA THR A 35 14.91 4.98 14.04
C THR A 35 16.43 4.81 13.96
N LEU A 36 16.91 4.39 12.78
CA LEU A 36 18.34 4.23 12.56
C LEU A 36 19.09 5.55 12.74
N ALA A 37 18.54 6.63 12.19
CA ALA A 37 19.14 7.95 12.32
C ALA A 37 19.23 8.39 13.78
N GLN A 38 18.23 8.10 14.59
CA GLN A 38 18.23 8.41 16.02
C GLN A 38 19.29 7.61 16.77
N LEU A 39 19.49 6.35 16.39
CA LEU A 39 20.47 5.50 17.04
C LEU A 39 21.92 5.89 16.68
N THR A 40 22.13 6.47 15.52
CA THR A 40 23.47 6.85 15.06
C THR A 40 23.81 8.31 15.38
N ALA A 41 22.82 9.07 15.78
CA ALA A 41 23.06 10.46 16.17
C ALA A 41 23.54 10.53 17.61
#